data_c92cff04a37d7ca9bed5fa5216151ace
#
_entry.id   c92cff04a37d7ca9bed5fa5216151ace
#
_cell.length_a   1.000
_cell.length_b   1.000
_cell.length_c   1.000
_cell.angle_alpha   90.00
_cell.angle_beta   90.00
_cell.angle_gamma   90.00
#
_symmetry.space_group_name_H-M   'P 1'
#
loop_
_entity.id
_entity.type
_entity.pdbx_description
1 polymer ?
#
loop_
_entity_poly.entity_id
_entity_poly.type
_entity_poly.pdbx_seq_one_letter_code
_entity_poly.pdbx_strand_id
1 'polypeptide(L)'
;MVWACFRHHVAGLRRLLEPYGPAFVDGSIAPSQAGADTDRARELARFRTDPNCHVLVATPHTLGEGVSLHHTTTHQIHLDRTFNAGLFLQSLDRTHRLGLPAHAHCTATFLVSERGDRSDTVDAVVAARLEAKVAAMARALDDPGLVRLALPSDDDRLRPADVLLGAGGARDLAALFAHLVEARH
;
A
#
# COMPACT_ATOMS: atom_id res chain seq x y z
N MET A 1 1.76 -10.42 -3.51
CA MET A 1 2.00 -9.21 -4.31
C MET A 1 2.79 -8.17 -3.52
N VAL A 2 3.44 -7.19 -4.19
CA VAL A 2 4.21 -6.12 -3.55
C VAL A 2 3.67 -4.77 -4.00
N TRP A 3 3.36 -3.92 -3.04
CA TRP A 3 2.97 -2.54 -3.25
C TRP A 3 4.17 -1.60 -3.09
N ALA A 4 4.39 -0.70 -4.06
CA ALA A 4 5.39 0.35 -3.99
C ALA A 4 4.79 1.66 -4.52
N CYS A 5 4.80 2.72 -3.72
CA CYS A 5 4.25 4.02 -4.10
C CYS A 5 5.20 4.82 -4.99
N PHE A 6 6.51 4.62 -4.83
CA PHE A 6 7.54 5.39 -5.53
C PHE A 6 8.13 4.64 -6.70
N ARG A 7 8.24 5.30 -7.86
CA ARG A 7 8.76 4.69 -9.10
C ARG A 7 10.19 4.16 -8.97
N HIS A 8 11.04 4.81 -8.19
CA HIS A 8 12.42 4.35 -7.99
C HIS A 8 12.47 3.03 -7.20
N HIS A 9 11.54 2.80 -6.27
CA HIS A 9 11.39 1.52 -5.58
C HIS A 9 10.97 0.42 -6.54
N VAL A 10 10.02 0.69 -7.46
CA VAL A 10 9.64 -0.26 -8.51
C VAL A 10 10.85 -0.63 -9.37
N ALA A 11 11.68 0.34 -9.75
CA ALA A 11 12.90 0.08 -10.53
C ALA A 11 13.92 -0.79 -9.77
N GLY A 12 14.06 -0.59 -8.44
CA GLY A 12 14.87 -1.44 -7.58
C GLY A 12 14.34 -2.86 -7.49
N LEU A 13 13.02 -3.00 -7.31
CA LEU A 13 12.33 -4.29 -7.23
C LEU A 13 12.43 -5.09 -8.53
N ARG A 14 12.49 -4.44 -9.71
CA ARG A 14 12.69 -5.15 -11.00
C ARG A 14 13.94 -6.02 -10.99
N ARG A 15 15.04 -5.51 -10.46
CA ARG A 15 16.32 -6.25 -10.37
C ARG A 15 16.31 -7.28 -9.24
N LEU A 16 15.80 -6.89 -8.08
CA LEU A 16 15.80 -7.75 -6.89
C LEU A 16 14.93 -8.99 -7.06
N LEU A 17 13.77 -8.83 -7.71
CA LEU A 17 12.77 -9.88 -7.83
C LEU A 17 12.87 -10.67 -9.15
N GLU A 18 13.85 -10.36 -10.02
CA GLU A 18 14.06 -11.05 -11.30
C GLU A 18 13.98 -12.58 -11.20
N PRO A 19 14.60 -13.23 -10.18
CA PRO A 19 14.56 -14.70 -10.05
C PRO A 19 13.15 -15.26 -9.83
N TYR A 20 12.18 -14.43 -9.46
CA TYR A 20 10.80 -14.82 -9.18
C TYR A 20 9.84 -14.53 -10.35
N GLY A 21 10.36 -14.17 -11.53
CA GLY A 21 9.58 -13.88 -12.72
C GLY A 21 8.51 -12.78 -12.54
N PRO A 22 8.83 -11.61 -11.98
CA PRO A 22 7.84 -10.63 -11.52
C PRO A 22 7.04 -10.03 -12.68
N ALA A 23 5.74 -9.84 -12.46
CA ALA A 23 4.89 -8.98 -13.26
C ALA A 23 4.86 -7.55 -12.68
N PHE A 24 4.69 -6.54 -13.54
CA PHE A 24 4.72 -5.13 -13.11
C PHE A 24 3.50 -4.37 -13.63
N VAL A 25 2.85 -3.64 -12.71
CA VAL A 25 1.75 -2.72 -13.03
C VAL A 25 2.01 -1.40 -12.35
N ASP A 26 2.74 -0.53 -13.02
CA ASP A 26 3.08 0.81 -12.55
C ASP A 26 2.67 1.89 -13.57
N GLY A 27 2.77 3.15 -13.18
CA GLY A 27 2.38 4.27 -14.03
C GLY A 27 3.31 4.53 -15.23
N SER A 28 4.34 3.72 -15.46
CA SER A 28 5.17 3.78 -16.66
C SER A 28 4.52 3.04 -17.85
N ILE A 29 3.53 2.18 -17.54
CA ILE A 29 2.78 1.43 -18.54
C ILE A 29 1.62 2.32 -18.99
N ALA A 30 1.60 2.69 -20.27
CA ALA A 30 0.54 3.53 -20.83
C ALA A 30 -0.84 2.89 -20.63
N PRO A 31 -1.88 3.65 -20.22
CA PRO A 31 -3.24 3.17 -20.28
C PRO A 31 -3.60 2.90 -21.74
N SER A 32 -4.21 1.75 -22.03
CA SER A 32 -4.51 1.35 -23.41
C SER A 32 -5.47 2.30 -24.10
N GLN A 33 -5.22 2.52 -25.36
CA GLN A 33 -6.26 2.93 -26.30
C GLN A 33 -7.22 1.74 -26.50
N ALA A 34 -8.52 2.02 -26.64
CA ALA A 34 -9.55 1.00 -26.79
C ALA A 34 -9.20 0.00 -27.90
N GLY A 35 -9.10 -1.29 -27.57
CA GLY A 35 -8.81 -2.38 -28.51
C GLY A 35 -7.37 -2.93 -28.51
N ALA A 36 -6.43 -2.31 -27.81
CA ALA A 36 -5.11 -2.89 -27.62
C ALA A 36 -5.08 -3.77 -26.36
N ASP A 37 -4.51 -4.95 -26.52
CA ASP A 37 -4.14 -5.82 -25.38
C ASP A 37 -3.07 -5.08 -24.58
N THR A 38 -3.47 -4.45 -23.46
CA THR A 38 -2.60 -3.53 -22.74
C THR A 38 -1.48 -4.31 -22.11
N ASP A 39 -0.31 -3.71 -22.06
CA ASP A 39 0.79 -4.23 -21.25
C ASP A 39 0.33 -4.50 -19.82
N ARG A 40 -0.56 -3.68 -19.27
CA ARG A 40 -1.17 -3.87 -17.95
C ARG A 40 -2.05 -5.12 -17.88
N ALA A 41 -2.95 -5.34 -18.85
CA ALA A 41 -3.82 -6.51 -18.89
C ALA A 41 -2.99 -7.79 -19.07
N ARG A 42 -1.97 -7.72 -19.91
CA ARG A 42 -1.01 -8.81 -20.14
C ARG A 42 -0.22 -9.16 -18.89
N GLU A 43 0.30 -8.18 -18.16
CA GLU A 43 1.03 -8.42 -16.91
C GLU A 43 0.12 -9.00 -15.82
N LEU A 44 -1.12 -8.54 -15.71
CA LEU A 44 -2.12 -9.11 -14.80
C LEU A 44 -2.52 -10.55 -15.19
N ALA A 45 -2.70 -10.82 -16.48
CA ALA A 45 -2.97 -12.16 -16.97
C ALA A 45 -1.78 -13.09 -16.67
N ARG A 46 -0.56 -12.63 -16.94
CA ARG A 46 0.66 -13.36 -16.64
C ARG A 46 0.75 -13.72 -15.14
N PHE A 47 0.51 -12.77 -14.24
CA PHE A 47 0.51 -13.05 -12.79
C PHE A 47 -0.56 -14.09 -12.38
N ARG A 48 -1.68 -14.17 -13.12
CA ARG A 48 -2.77 -15.10 -12.80
C ARG A 48 -2.56 -16.50 -13.36
N THR A 49 -1.84 -16.65 -14.47
CA THR A 49 -1.82 -17.88 -15.26
C THR A 49 -0.45 -18.48 -15.49
N ASP A 50 0.64 -17.68 -15.38
CA ASP A 50 2.00 -18.17 -15.59
C ASP A 50 2.55 -18.73 -14.26
N PRO A 51 2.83 -20.06 -14.19
CA PRO A 51 3.37 -20.68 -12.99
C PRO A 51 4.78 -20.19 -12.61
N ASN A 52 5.48 -19.53 -13.54
CA ASN A 52 6.79 -18.93 -13.26
C ASN A 52 6.70 -17.48 -12.77
N CYS A 53 5.51 -16.89 -12.77
CA CYS A 53 5.27 -15.53 -12.29
C CYS A 53 4.81 -15.56 -10.83
N HIS A 54 5.76 -15.48 -9.90
CA HIS A 54 5.46 -15.62 -8.47
C HIS A 54 5.09 -14.29 -7.79
N VAL A 55 5.40 -13.15 -8.40
CA VAL A 55 5.23 -11.84 -7.77
C VAL A 55 4.60 -10.85 -8.73
N LEU A 56 3.61 -10.11 -8.24
CA LEU A 56 3.11 -8.89 -8.89
C LEU A 56 3.59 -7.68 -8.10
N VAL A 57 4.29 -6.76 -8.75
CA VAL A 57 4.66 -5.44 -8.23
C VAL A 57 3.73 -4.39 -8.81
N ALA A 58 3.07 -3.61 -7.97
CA ALA A 58 2.13 -2.60 -8.42
C ALA A 58 2.21 -1.30 -7.63
N THR A 59 1.79 -0.20 -8.26
CA THR A 59 1.55 1.05 -7.53
C THR A 59 0.06 1.19 -7.21
N PRO A 60 -0.31 1.69 -6.02
CA PRO A 60 -1.71 1.83 -5.62
C PRO A 60 -2.54 2.66 -6.60
N HIS A 61 -1.95 3.71 -7.18
CA HIS A 61 -2.62 4.56 -8.17
C HIS A 61 -2.95 3.82 -9.48
N THR A 62 -2.09 2.92 -9.91
CA THR A 62 -2.25 2.26 -11.22
C THR A 62 -3.18 1.06 -11.14
N LEU A 63 -3.16 0.35 -10.02
CA LEU A 63 -4.02 -0.82 -9.80
C LEU A 63 -5.33 -0.46 -9.07
N GLY A 64 -5.64 0.83 -8.96
CA GLY A 64 -6.69 1.36 -8.07
C GLY A 64 -8.11 0.94 -8.38
N GLU A 65 -8.49 0.58 -9.62
CA GLU A 65 -9.89 0.29 -9.95
C GLU A 65 -10.06 -1.07 -10.64
N GLY A 66 -11.12 -1.78 -10.23
CA GLY A 66 -11.68 -2.94 -10.96
C GLY A 66 -10.90 -4.25 -10.92
N VAL A 67 -9.68 -4.31 -10.37
CA VAL A 67 -8.87 -5.53 -10.36
C VAL A 67 -9.04 -6.29 -9.05
N SER A 68 -9.48 -7.54 -9.15
CA SER A 68 -9.62 -8.47 -8.04
C SER A 68 -8.49 -9.50 -8.08
N LEU A 69 -7.77 -9.65 -6.99
CA LEU A 69 -6.61 -10.56 -6.88
C LEU A 69 -6.76 -11.63 -5.79
N HIS A 70 -7.87 -11.62 -5.05
CA HIS A 70 -8.11 -12.54 -3.93
C HIS A 70 -8.13 -14.03 -4.31
N HIS A 71 -8.38 -14.36 -5.58
CA HIS A 71 -8.28 -15.74 -6.08
C HIS A 71 -6.85 -16.14 -6.47
N THR A 72 -5.95 -15.16 -6.64
CA THR A 72 -4.57 -15.41 -7.08
C THR A 72 -3.59 -15.34 -5.91
N THR A 73 -3.82 -14.42 -4.97
CA THR A 73 -2.94 -14.23 -3.81
C THR A 73 -3.71 -13.72 -2.61
N THR A 74 -3.35 -14.22 -1.44
CA THR A 74 -3.82 -13.74 -0.14
C THR A 74 -2.73 -13.00 0.63
N HIS A 75 -1.53 -12.87 0.05
CA HIS A 75 -0.39 -12.20 0.69
C HIS A 75 -0.05 -10.91 -0.04
N GLN A 76 0.12 -9.84 0.72
CA GLN A 76 0.59 -8.57 0.21
C GLN A 76 1.68 -7.97 1.11
N ILE A 77 2.65 -7.34 0.47
CA ILE A 77 3.76 -6.65 1.13
C ILE A 77 3.69 -5.19 0.69
N HIS A 78 3.65 -4.28 1.63
CA HIS A 78 3.75 -2.84 1.40
C HIS A 78 5.20 -2.41 1.67
N LEU A 79 5.95 -2.14 0.61
CA LEU A 79 7.34 -1.65 0.71
C LEU A 79 7.37 -0.24 1.26
N ASP A 80 6.43 0.57 0.85
CA ASP A 80 6.17 1.92 1.32
C ASP A 80 4.67 2.20 1.34
N ARG A 81 4.26 3.29 1.96
CA ARG A 81 2.85 3.66 2.12
C ARG A 81 2.59 5.07 1.62
N THR A 82 1.40 5.28 1.08
CA THR A 82 0.91 6.60 0.69
C THR A 82 0.25 7.31 1.86
N PHE A 83 0.27 8.65 1.87
CA PHE A 83 -0.53 9.46 2.80
C PHE A 83 -2.04 9.45 2.49
N ASN A 84 -2.45 8.90 1.34
CA ASN A 84 -3.85 8.81 0.94
C ASN A 84 -4.48 7.54 1.53
N ALA A 85 -5.30 7.72 2.57
CA ALA A 85 -5.96 6.62 3.27
C ALA A 85 -6.91 5.84 2.36
N GLY A 86 -7.61 6.50 1.43
CA GLY A 86 -8.48 5.82 0.46
C GLY A 86 -7.71 4.88 -0.44
N LEU A 87 -6.60 5.32 -1.02
CA LEU A 87 -5.72 4.47 -1.85
C LEU A 87 -5.09 3.33 -1.03
N PHE A 88 -4.74 3.61 0.22
CA PHE A 88 -4.20 2.59 1.11
C PHE A 88 -5.24 1.49 1.39
N LEU A 89 -6.45 1.87 1.79
CA LEU A 89 -7.56 0.93 2.02
C LEU A 89 -7.91 0.14 0.75
N GLN A 90 -7.96 0.81 -0.40
CA GLN A 90 -8.18 0.16 -1.68
C GLN A 90 -7.09 -0.87 -2.02
N SER A 91 -5.83 -0.60 -1.65
CA SER A 91 -4.75 -1.57 -1.87
C SER A 91 -4.92 -2.82 -1.01
N LEU A 92 -5.34 -2.67 0.25
CA LEU A 92 -5.65 -3.79 1.14
C LEU A 92 -6.80 -4.65 0.59
N ASP A 93 -7.82 -4.00 0.04
CA ASP A 93 -9.02 -4.64 -0.47
C ASP A 93 -8.80 -5.48 -1.76
N ARG A 94 -7.62 -5.40 -2.39
CA ARG A 94 -7.31 -6.19 -3.60
C ARG A 94 -7.15 -7.68 -3.31
N THR A 95 -6.71 -8.03 -2.12
CA THR A 95 -6.55 -9.42 -1.69
C THR A 95 -7.63 -9.86 -0.70
N HIS A 96 -8.30 -8.90 -0.05
CA HIS A 96 -9.40 -9.15 0.89
C HIS A 96 -10.73 -8.71 0.29
N ARG A 97 -11.52 -9.64 -0.21
CA ARG A 97 -12.84 -9.37 -0.84
C ARG A 97 -13.88 -10.40 -0.48
N LEU A 98 -15.14 -10.00 -0.66
CA LEU A 98 -16.27 -10.91 -0.64
C LEU A 98 -16.04 -12.06 -1.64
N GLY A 99 -16.31 -13.29 -1.21
CA GLY A 99 -16.08 -14.50 -2.02
C GLY A 99 -14.86 -15.32 -1.60
N LEU A 100 -14.05 -14.82 -0.66
CA LEU A 100 -13.05 -15.66 0.01
C LEU A 100 -13.75 -16.72 0.88
N PRO A 101 -13.21 -17.95 0.94
CA PRO A 101 -13.69 -18.96 1.91
C PRO A 101 -13.62 -18.41 3.34
N ALA A 102 -14.57 -18.79 4.18
CA ALA A 102 -14.67 -18.29 5.57
C ALA A 102 -13.41 -18.53 6.43
N HIS A 103 -12.58 -19.49 6.03
CA HIS A 103 -11.31 -19.82 6.69
C HIS A 103 -10.08 -19.22 5.99
N ALA A 104 -10.26 -18.47 4.90
CA ALA A 104 -9.15 -17.84 4.21
C ALA A 104 -8.64 -16.61 5.00
N HIS A 105 -7.35 -16.57 5.22
CA HIS A 105 -6.67 -15.44 5.84
C HIS A 105 -5.91 -14.64 4.79
N CYS A 106 -6.08 -13.33 4.81
CA CYS A 106 -5.26 -12.41 4.03
C CYS A 106 -4.20 -11.81 4.94
N THR A 107 -2.96 -11.85 4.50
CA THR A 107 -1.82 -11.30 5.24
C THR A 107 -1.31 -10.06 4.55
N ALA A 108 -1.26 -8.94 5.27
CA ALA A 108 -0.59 -7.72 4.83
C ALA A 108 0.66 -7.49 5.68
N THR A 109 1.81 -7.44 5.04
CA THR A 109 3.10 -7.15 5.68
C THR A 109 3.52 -5.73 5.32
N PHE A 110 3.82 -4.92 6.33
CA PHE A 110 4.30 -3.56 6.16
C PHE A 110 5.78 -3.49 6.48
N LEU A 111 6.60 -3.06 5.54
CA LEU A 111 8.00 -2.76 5.80
C LEU A 111 8.09 -1.37 6.42
N VAL A 112 8.83 -1.26 7.50
CA VAL A 112 9.02 -0.02 8.25
C VAL A 112 10.52 0.17 8.45
N SER A 113 11.05 1.29 8.00
CA SER A 113 12.43 1.68 8.30
C SER A 113 12.51 2.09 9.76
N GLU A 114 13.44 1.50 10.50
CA GLU A 114 13.68 1.84 11.90
C GLU A 114 15.05 2.52 12.04
N ARG A 115 15.09 3.53 12.88
CA ARG A 115 16.33 4.12 13.39
C ARG A 115 16.24 4.06 14.92
N GLY A 116 17.33 3.92 15.63
CA GLY A 116 17.39 3.62 17.08
C GLY A 116 16.31 4.23 17.98
N ASP A 117 15.73 5.38 17.60
CA ASP A 117 14.46 5.90 18.12
C ASP A 117 13.42 5.87 16.99
N ARG A 118 12.39 5.07 17.15
CA ARG A 118 11.38 4.76 16.12
C ARG A 118 10.51 5.94 15.71
N SER A 119 10.47 7.00 16.48
CA SER A 119 9.67 8.20 16.22
C SER A 119 10.19 9.04 15.05
N ASP A 120 11.45 8.86 14.64
CA ASP A 120 12.18 9.75 13.73
C ASP A 120 12.17 9.29 12.28
N THR A 121 11.44 8.25 11.92
CA THR A 121 11.42 7.75 10.54
C THR A 121 10.22 8.27 9.75
N VAL A 122 10.42 8.46 8.43
CA VAL A 122 9.35 8.80 7.51
C VAL A 122 8.21 7.78 7.60
N ASP A 123 8.57 6.51 7.69
CA ASP A 123 7.58 5.42 7.76
C ASP A 123 6.74 5.48 9.04
N ALA A 124 7.33 5.84 10.17
CA ALA A 124 6.60 6.02 11.42
C ALA A 124 5.60 7.19 11.32
N VAL A 125 6.02 8.33 10.74
CA VAL A 125 5.14 9.48 10.52
C VAL A 125 4.01 9.14 9.53
N VAL A 126 4.31 8.45 8.43
CA VAL A 126 3.29 8.01 7.47
C VAL A 126 2.30 7.06 8.13
N ALA A 127 2.77 6.11 8.95
CA ALA A 127 1.93 5.18 9.68
C ALA A 127 0.95 5.90 10.60
N ALA A 128 1.46 6.77 11.47
CA ALA A 128 0.64 7.54 12.41
C ALA A 128 -0.41 8.41 11.69
N ARG A 129 -0.04 9.01 10.55
CA ARG A 129 -0.96 9.80 9.72
C ARG A 129 -2.05 8.97 9.06
N LEU A 130 -1.70 7.80 8.54
CA LEU A 130 -2.68 6.88 7.97
C LEU A 130 -3.66 6.39 9.03
N GLU A 131 -3.15 6.01 10.20
CA GLU A 131 -3.98 5.58 11.33
C GLU A 131 -5.01 6.65 11.70
N ALA A 132 -4.58 7.89 11.91
CA ALA A 132 -5.49 8.98 12.24
C ALA A 132 -6.55 9.23 11.15
N LYS A 133 -6.16 9.15 9.85
CA LYS A 133 -7.08 9.32 8.73
C LYS A 133 -8.10 8.17 8.65
N VAL A 134 -7.64 6.93 8.82
CA VAL A 134 -8.53 5.75 8.84
C VAL A 134 -9.49 5.82 10.01
N ALA A 135 -9.03 6.17 11.21
CA ALA A 135 -9.89 6.34 12.36
C ALA A 135 -10.93 7.47 12.17
N ALA A 136 -10.55 8.57 11.48
CA ALA A 136 -11.50 9.63 11.13
C ALA A 136 -12.54 9.15 10.11
N MET A 137 -12.12 8.39 9.09
CA MET A 137 -13.05 7.80 8.11
C MET A 137 -14.01 6.81 8.77
N ALA A 138 -13.52 5.94 9.65
CA ALA A 138 -14.34 4.97 10.38
C ALA A 138 -15.42 5.67 11.23
N ARG A 139 -15.06 6.76 11.91
CA ARG A 139 -16.04 7.56 12.66
C ARG A 139 -17.05 8.25 11.74
N ALA A 140 -16.61 8.80 10.61
CA ALA A 140 -17.49 9.50 9.67
C ALA A 140 -18.47 8.56 8.98
N LEU A 141 -18.10 7.31 8.78
CA LEU A 141 -18.91 6.28 8.13
C LEU A 141 -19.65 5.36 9.13
N ASP A 142 -19.46 5.57 10.43
CA ASP A 142 -19.93 4.68 11.50
C ASP A 142 -19.54 3.20 11.26
N ASP A 143 -18.31 2.99 10.76
CA ASP A 143 -17.80 1.67 10.42
C ASP A 143 -16.48 1.35 11.18
N PRO A 144 -16.58 0.73 12.38
CA PRO A 144 -15.39 0.34 13.14
C PRO A 144 -14.57 -0.77 12.47
N GLY A 145 -15.12 -1.46 11.48
CA GLY A 145 -14.43 -2.51 10.72
C GLY A 145 -13.27 -1.97 9.92
N LEU A 146 -13.33 -0.72 9.46
CA LEU A 146 -12.24 -0.06 8.73
C LEU A 146 -10.95 0.01 9.54
N VAL A 147 -11.03 0.25 10.85
CA VAL A 147 -9.84 0.31 11.73
C VAL A 147 -9.18 -1.06 11.78
N ARG A 148 -9.95 -2.12 11.99
CA ARG A 148 -9.43 -3.50 12.05
C ARG A 148 -8.82 -3.96 10.73
N LEU A 149 -9.32 -3.48 9.60
CA LEU A 149 -8.79 -3.82 8.28
C LEU A 149 -7.45 -3.14 7.99
N ALA A 150 -7.26 -1.94 8.50
CA ALA A 150 -6.17 -1.05 8.07
C ALA A 150 -4.98 -0.99 9.03
N LEU A 151 -5.16 -1.40 10.27
CA LEU A 151 -4.15 -1.22 11.32
C LEU A 151 -3.69 -2.55 11.90
N PRO A 152 -2.37 -2.72 12.13
CA PRO A 152 -1.85 -3.86 12.86
C PRO A 152 -2.44 -3.91 14.27
N SER A 153 -2.94 -5.06 14.68
CA SER A 153 -3.55 -5.26 15.99
C SER A 153 -2.55 -5.20 17.16
N ASP A 154 -1.25 -5.28 16.88
CA ASP A 154 -0.20 -5.45 17.89
C ASP A 154 0.73 -4.26 18.09
N ASP A 155 0.50 -3.13 17.42
CA ASP A 155 1.41 -1.99 17.53
C ASP A 155 0.90 -0.90 18.49
N ASP A 156 0.88 -1.21 19.79
CA ASP A 156 0.69 -0.26 20.90
C ASP A 156 1.78 0.85 20.95
N ARG A 157 2.72 0.84 20.00
CA ARG A 157 3.91 1.72 20.03
C ARG A 157 3.75 2.99 19.23
N LEU A 158 2.81 3.06 18.33
CA LEU A 158 2.48 4.29 17.60
C LEU A 158 1.36 5.03 18.35
N ARG A 159 1.72 5.88 19.26
CA ARG A 159 0.75 6.80 19.85
C ARG A 159 0.27 7.77 18.77
N PRO A 160 -1.02 7.95 18.57
CA PRO A 160 -1.57 8.99 17.70
C PRO A 160 -1.42 10.36 18.40
N ALA A 161 -0.18 10.71 18.80
CA ALA A 161 0.09 12.01 19.38
C ALA A 161 0.03 13.04 18.26
N ASP A 162 -0.91 13.96 18.35
CA ASP A 162 -0.95 15.25 17.63
C ASP A 162 -0.96 15.21 16.10
N VAL A 163 -1.48 14.14 15.51
CA VAL A 163 -1.64 14.06 14.05
C VAL A 163 -2.79 14.95 13.61
N LEU A 164 -2.49 16.17 13.20
CA LEU A 164 -3.44 17.05 12.54
C LEU A 164 -3.90 16.42 11.22
N LEU A 165 -5.18 16.10 11.11
CA LEU A 165 -5.81 15.66 9.89
C LEU A 165 -5.84 16.83 8.89
N GLY A 166 -4.74 17.00 8.15
CA GLY A 166 -4.63 18.03 7.14
C GLY A 166 -5.46 17.67 5.91
N ALA A 167 -6.24 18.60 5.40
CA ALA A 167 -6.88 18.46 4.10
C ALA A 167 -5.82 18.65 2.99
N GLY A 168 -5.29 17.54 2.46
CA GLY A 168 -4.42 17.55 1.28
C GLY A 168 -2.95 17.18 1.55
N GLY A 169 -2.35 16.44 0.61
CA GLY A 169 -1.00 15.89 0.70
C GLY A 169 0.13 16.91 0.89
N ALA A 170 -0.07 18.19 0.49
CA ALA A 170 0.91 19.25 0.69
C ALA A 170 1.10 19.59 2.18
N ARG A 171 0.02 19.55 2.97
CA ARG A 171 0.10 19.78 4.42
C ARG A 171 0.75 18.62 5.15
N ASP A 172 0.50 17.39 4.70
CA ASP A 172 1.13 16.19 5.24
C ASP A 172 2.64 16.21 4.99
N LEU A 173 3.09 16.63 3.80
CA LEU A 173 4.49 16.79 3.48
C LEU A 173 5.15 17.90 4.30
N ALA A 174 4.50 19.06 4.46
CA ALA A 174 5.04 20.14 5.28
C ALA A 174 5.23 19.74 6.74
N ALA A 175 4.27 19.01 7.31
CA ALA A 175 4.38 18.50 8.68
C ALA A 175 5.45 17.41 8.80
N LEU A 176 5.62 16.56 7.78
CA LEU A 176 6.70 15.58 7.73
C LEU A 176 8.07 16.28 7.74
N PHE A 177 8.26 17.29 6.89
CA PHE A 177 9.51 18.05 6.85
C PHE A 177 9.79 18.79 8.15
N ALA A 178 8.77 19.39 8.77
CA ALA A 178 8.93 20.04 10.08
C ALA A 178 9.42 19.04 11.12
N HIS A 179 8.78 17.88 11.21
CA HIS A 179 9.18 16.81 12.15
C HIS A 179 10.61 16.31 11.90
N LEU A 180 11.00 16.11 10.64
CA LEU A 180 12.35 15.66 10.29
C LEU A 180 13.44 16.72 10.57
N VAL A 181 13.08 18.01 10.55
CA VAL A 181 14.00 19.10 10.89
C VAL A 181 14.18 19.21 12.41
N GLU A 182 13.09 19.10 13.17
CA GLU A 182 13.14 19.12 14.65
C GLU A 182 13.95 17.93 15.22
N ALA A 183 13.84 16.75 14.61
CA ALA A 183 14.59 15.56 15.03
C ALA A 183 16.12 15.62 14.75
N ARG A 184 16.61 16.69 14.09
CA ARG A 184 18.05 16.90 13.81
C ARG A 184 18.76 17.79 14.84
N HIS A 185 18.04 18.36 15.78
CA HIS A 185 18.54 19.17 16.87
C HIS A 185 18.44 18.44 18.20
#